data_904c3a4cfa01d0816e963451a4b820ef
#
_entry.id   904c3a4cfa01d0816e963451a4b820ef
#
_cell.length_a   1.000
_cell.length_b   1.000
_cell.length_c   1.000
_cell.angle_alpha   90.00
_cell.angle_beta   90.00
_cell.angle_gamma   90.00
#
_symmetry.space_group_name_H-M   'P 1'
#
loop_
_entity.id
_entity.type
_entity.pdbx_description
1 polymer ?
#
loop_
_entity_poly.entity_id
_entity_poly.type
_entity_poly.pdbx_seq_one_letter_code
_entity_poly.pdbx_strand_id
1 'polypeptide(L)'
;MKKILIVTLILFFGGQGFCQDWTDDQLGLADTGRDIDQLSEIEKDAIMYINLARLFPSEFVKIELESYSGPEGNENSLNNSAYKRSLITTLRNSKPVDALDFDESLYQSARCFAKEQGIKGTVGHKRRNCTPNYSAECCSYGMVNGEDIAMQWLIDDRVQNLGHRINCLNRSYKKIGLSTHTHKKYGTCAVADLGR
;
A
#
# COMPACT_ATOMS: atom_id res chain seq x y z
N MET A 1 -54.63 43.51 23.99
CA MET A 1 -54.27 42.29 23.23
C MET A 1 -52.79 42.37 22.92
N LYS A 2 -51.94 41.62 23.67
CA LYS A 2 -50.46 41.56 23.47
C LYS A 2 -50.17 40.44 22.47
N LYS A 3 -49.54 40.78 21.33
CA LYS A 3 -49.07 39.79 20.36
C LYS A 3 -47.73 39.24 20.84
N ILE A 4 -47.69 37.93 21.10
CA ILE A 4 -46.43 37.19 21.40
C ILE A 4 -45.78 36.82 20.07
N LEU A 5 -44.59 37.31 19.85
CA LEU A 5 -43.75 36.96 18.69
C LEU A 5 -42.89 35.74 19.08
N ILE A 6 -43.20 34.59 18.49
CA ILE A 6 -42.41 33.36 18.65
C ILE A 6 -41.28 33.44 17.65
N VAL A 7 -40.03 33.64 18.15
CA VAL A 7 -38.85 33.54 17.33
C VAL A 7 -38.37 32.11 17.34
N THR A 8 -38.55 31.42 16.23
CA THR A 8 -38.05 30.03 16.04
C THR A 8 -36.57 30.11 15.73
N LEU A 9 -35.75 29.71 16.71
CA LEU A 9 -34.28 29.60 16.54
C LEU A 9 -33.97 28.31 15.76
N ILE A 10 -33.63 28.43 14.48
CA ILE A 10 -33.17 27.30 13.67
C ILE A 10 -31.68 27.10 13.98
N LEU A 11 -31.38 26.09 14.77
CA LEU A 11 -30.00 25.61 14.98
C LEU A 11 -29.52 24.90 13.72
N PHE A 12 -28.68 25.57 12.93
CA PHE A 12 -27.89 24.90 11.88
C PHE A 12 -26.81 24.06 12.55
N PHE A 13 -27.02 22.75 12.65
CA PHE A 13 -25.93 21.81 12.87
C PHE A 13 -25.08 21.78 11.60
N GLY A 14 -24.06 22.59 11.53
CA GLY A 14 -23.00 22.47 10.55
C GLY A 14 -22.31 21.13 10.79
N GLY A 15 -22.57 20.14 9.93
CA GLY A 15 -21.80 18.92 9.91
C GLY A 15 -20.35 19.26 9.59
N GLN A 16 -19.49 19.30 10.62
CA GLN A 16 -18.06 19.26 10.43
C GLN A 16 -17.77 17.89 9.83
N GLY A 17 -17.38 17.86 8.57
CA GLY A 17 -16.79 16.65 7.97
C GLY A 17 -15.50 16.36 8.74
N PHE A 18 -15.56 15.42 9.67
CA PHE A 18 -14.36 14.87 10.27
C PHE A 18 -13.57 14.21 9.13
N CYS A 19 -12.39 14.73 8.83
CA CYS A 19 -11.38 13.96 8.13
C CYS A 19 -11.14 12.74 9.01
N GLN A 20 -11.39 11.56 8.49
CA GLN A 20 -11.20 10.33 9.23
C GLN A 20 -9.71 9.98 9.08
N ASP A 21 -8.96 10.11 10.15
CA ASP A 21 -7.57 9.70 10.24
C ASP A 21 -7.48 8.29 10.84
N TRP A 22 -6.35 7.62 10.66
CA TRP A 22 -6.06 6.36 11.31
C TRP A 22 -5.92 6.54 12.82
N THR A 23 -6.48 5.60 13.58
CA THR A 23 -6.24 5.54 15.03
C THR A 23 -4.89 4.88 15.32
N ASP A 24 -4.30 5.19 16.48
CA ASP A 24 -3.04 4.56 16.93
C ASP A 24 -3.16 3.03 16.98
N ASP A 25 -4.31 2.50 17.39
CA ASP A 25 -4.58 1.04 17.41
C ASP A 25 -4.56 0.43 16.01
N GLN A 26 -5.15 1.11 15.01
CA GLN A 26 -5.15 0.65 13.63
C GLN A 26 -3.74 0.67 13.03
N LEU A 27 -3.00 1.74 13.27
CA LEU A 27 -1.60 1.84 12.86
C LEU A 27 -0.76 0.75 13.52
N GLY A 28 -0.90 0.57 14.85
CA GLY A 28 -0.16 -0.47 15.58
C GLY A 28 -0.43 -1.89 15.09
N LEU A 29 -1.67 -2.19 14.66
CA LEU A 29 -2.00 -3.50 14.08
C LEU A 29 -1.41 -3.69 12.67
N ALA A 30 -1.28 -2.62 11.89
CA ALA A 30 -0.77 -2.68 10.52
C ALA A 30 0.75 -2.65 10.44
N ASP A 31 1.41 -2.03 11.42
CA ASP A 31 2.83 -1.72 11.41
C ASP A 31 3.69 -2.87 11.95
N THR A 32 3.56 -4.03 11.34
CA THR A 32 4.25 -5.28 11.73
C THR A 32 5.77 -5.25 11.47
N GLY A 33 6.26 -4.25 10.78
CA GLY A 33 7.68 -4.02 10.48
C GLY A 33 8.38 -3.02 11.39
N ARG A 34 7.66 -2.31 12.28
CA ARG A 34 8.21 -1.16 13.02
C ARG A 34 9.46 -1.48 13.85
N ASP A 35 9.44 -2.59 14.56
CA ASP A 35 10.53 -3.01 15.45
C ASP A 35 11.61 -3.86 14.75
N ILE A 36 11.59 -3.92 13.41
CA ILE A 36 12.55 -4.69 12.64
C ILE A 36 13.69 -3.76 12.19
N ASP A 37 14.85 -3.88 12.85
CA ASP A 37 16.02 -3.03 12.61
C ASP A 37 16.60 -3.13 11.20
N GLN A 38 16.42 -4.28 10.52
CA GLN A 38 16.93 -4.48 9.16
C GLN A 38 16.15 -3.73 8.10
N LEU A 39 14.89 -3.34 8.38
CA LEU A 39 14.05 -2.61 7.45
C LEU A 39 14.35 -1.11 7.51
N SER A 40 14.48 -0.48 6.34
CA SER A 40 14.44 0.97 6.23
C SER A 40 13.03 1.50 6.49
N GLU A 41 12.89 2.79 6.81
CA GLU A 41 11.58 3.41 7.03
C GLU A 41 10.67 3.27 5.80
N ILE A 42 11.21 3.38 4.59
CA ILE A 42 10.47 3.17 3.33
C ILE A 42 9.90 1.74 3.26
N GLU A 43 10.66 0.75 3.69
CA GLU A 43 10.25 -0.66 3.69
C GLU A 43 9.18 -0.92 4.76
N LYS A 44 9.34 -0.34 5.97
CA LYS A 44 8.36 -0.39 7.05
C LYS A 44 7.03 0.22 6.62
N ASP A 45 7.08 1.44 6.08
CA ASP A 45 5.89 2.14 5.61
C ASP A 45 5.17 1.36 4.49
N ALA A 46 5.90 0.82 3.51
CA ALA A 46 5.29 0.02 2.45
C ALA A 46 4.55 -1.21 2.99
N ILE A 47 5.11 -1.91 3.98
CA ILE A 47 4.46 -3.04 4.65
C ILE A 47 3.21 -2.56 5.38
N MET A 48 3.31 -1.45 6.14
CA MET A 48 2.19 -0.86 6.88
C MET A 48 1.03 -0.49 5.95
N TYR A 49 1.27 0.22 4.83
CA TYR A 49 0.21 0.59 3.88
C TYR A 49 -0.46 -0.62 3.23
N ILE A 50 0.29 -1.68 2.91
CA ILE A 50 -0.30 -2.95 2.43
C ILE A 50 -1.19 -3.55 3.51
N ASN A 51 -0.74 -3.57 4.77
CA ASN A 51 -1.48 -4.13 5.89
C ASN A 51 -2.72 -3.30 6.24
N LEU A 52 -2.69 -1.97 6.14
CA LEU A 52 -3.87 -1.11 6.28
C LEU A 52 -4.95 -1.48 5.26
N ALA A 53 -4.57 -1.68 3.99
CA ALA A 53 -5.52 -2.11 2.95
C ALA A 53 -6.09 -3.52 3.21
N ARG A 54 -5.32 -4.40 3.86
CA ARG A 54 -5.72 -5.77 4.20
C ARG A 54 -6.65 -5.80 5.40
N LEU A 55 -6.27 -5.14 6.50
CA LEU A 55 -7.00 -5.15 7.76
C LEU A 55 -8.26 -4.28 7.73
N PHE A 56 -8.19 -3.13 7.06
CA PHE A 56 -9.23 -2.09 7.09
C PHE A 56 -9.60 -1.61 5.68
N PRO A 57 -10.05 -2.52 4.79
CA PRO A 57 -10.19 -2.19 3.35
C PRO A 57 -11.15 -1.03 3.07
N SER A 58 -12.25 -0.90 3.81
CA SER A 58 -13.21 0.19 3.60
C SER A 58 -12.69 1.54 4.10
N GLU A 59 -11.99 1.54 5.22
CA GLU A 59 -11.33 2.70 5.81
C GLU A 59 -10.18 3.16 4.93
N PHE A 60 -9.37 2.23 4.44
CA PHE A 60 -8.26 2.52 3.51
C PHE A 60 -8.73 3.25 2.26
N VAL A 61 -9.90 2.89 1.72
CA VAL A 61 -10.48 3.64 0.59
C VAL A 61 -10.71 5.09 0.95
N LYS A 62 -11.28 5.38 2.12
CA LYS A 62 -11.69 6.74 2.52
C LYS A 62 -10.50 7.60 2.95
N ILE A 63 -9.56 7.01 3.69
CA ILE A 63 -8.45 7.75 4.30
C ILE A 63 -7.33 7.97 3.27
N GLU A 64 -6.98 6.92 2.52
CA GLU A 64 -5.82 6.96 1.64
C GLU A 64 -6.22 7.04 0.15
N LEU A 65 -6.99 6.04 -0.31
CA LEU A 65 -7.11 5.81 -1.74
C LEU A 65 -7.91 6.87 -2.49
N GLU A 66 -8.97 7.44 -1.91
CA GLU A 66 -9.80 8.46 -2.57
C GLU A 66 -8.99 9.73 -2.88
N SER A 67 -8.12 10.15 -1.95
CA SER A 67 -7.26 11.34 -2.08
C SER A 67 -6.01 11.09 -2.90
N TYR A 68 -5.50 9.85 -2.95
CA TYR A 68 -4.28 9.51 -3.68
C TYR A 68 -4.44 9.71 -5.19
N SER A 69 -3.76 10.68 -5.76
CA SER A 69 -3.89 11.07 -7.17
C SER A 69 -2.73 10.58 -8.06
N GLY A 70 -1.64 10.13 -7.45
CA GLY A 70 -0.45 9.63 -8.13
C GLY A 70 0.79 9.71 -7.24
N PRO A 71 1.87 9.03 -7.60
CA PRO A 71 3.09 9.02 -6.82
C PRO A 71 3.80 10.39 -6.83
N GLU A 72 4.69 10.58 -5.86
CA GLU A 72 5.55 11.75 -5.76
C GLU A 72 6.26 12.02 -7.10
N GLY A 73 6.19 13.27 -7.56
CA GLY A 73 6.75 13.72 -8.84
C GLY A 73 5.88 13.38 -10.06
N ASN A 74 4.73 12.72 -9.88
CA ASN A 74 3.76 12.43 -10.94
C ASN A 74 2.31 12.49 -10.43
N GLU A 75 2.03 13.48 -9.60
CA GLU A 75 0.72 13.76 -9.02
C GLU A 75 -0.30 13.98 -10.16
N ASN A 76 -1.52 13.59 -9.92
CA ASN A 76 -2.63 13.59 -10.89
C ASN A 76 -2.58 12.52 -11.99
N SER A 77 -1.53 11.70 -12.07
CA SER A 77 -1.44 10.63 -13.08
C SER A 77 -2.55 9.58 -12.97
N LEU A 78 -3.14 9.43 -11.78
CA LEU A 78 -4.17 8.43 -11.48
C LEU A 78 -5.59 8.99 -11.33
N ASN A 79 -5.80 10.28 -11.53
CA ASN A 79 -7.12 10.93 -11.38
C ASN A 79 -8.22 10.25 -12.23
N ASN A 80 -7.88 9.76 -13.41
CA ASN A 80 -8.80 9.08 -14.32
C ASN A 80 -8.54 7.57 -14.46
N SER A 81 -7.72 6.97 -13.58
CA SER A 81 -7.37 5.56 -13.67
C SER A 81 -8.59 4.65 -13.44
N ALA A 82 -8.87 3.79 -14.41
CA ALA A 82 -9.86 2.72 -14.27
C ALA A 82 -9.40 1.67 -13.25
N TYR A 83 -8.10 1.48 -13.10
CA TYR A 83 -7.49 0.55 -12.14
C TYR A 83 -7.69 1.04 -10.70
N LYS A 84 -7.48 2.34 -10.43
CA LYS A 84 -7.79 2.94 -9.13
C LYS A 84 -9.27 2.77 -8.79
N ARG A 85 -10.19 3.09 -9.72
CA ARG A 85 -11.64 2.90 -9.50
C ARG A 85 -12.00 1.43 -9.23
N SER A 86 -11.36 0.50 -9.93
CA SER A 86 -11.58 -0.94 -9.70
C SER A 86 -11.06 -1.39 -8.32
N LEU A 87 -9.94 -0.84 -7.84
CA LEU A 87 -9.43 -1.10 -6.49
C LEU A 87 -10.41 -0.59 -5.43
N ILE A 88 -10.91 0.65 -5.57
CA ILE A 88 -11.95 1.21 -4.68
C ILE A 88 -13.14 0.25 -4.58
N THR A 89 -13.65 -0.23 -5.72
CA THR A 89 -14.76 -1.19 -5.75
C THR A 89 -14.39 -2.51 -5.07
N THR A 90 -13.19 -3.02 -5.33
CA THR A 90 -12.69 -4.26 -4.72
C THR A 90 -12.63 -4.13 -3.20
N LEU A 91 -11.97 -3.10 -2.67
CA LEU A 91 -11.76 -2.93 -1.24
C LEU A 91 -13.08 -2.67 -0.48
N ARG A 92 -14.00 -1.88 -1.05
CA ARG A 92 -15.33 -1.64 -0.45
C ARG A 92 -16.16 -2.92 -0.29
N ASN A 93 -15.93 -3.92 -1.13
CA ASN A 93 -16.63 -5.20 -1.09
C ASN A 93 -15.80 -6.33 -0.44
N SER A 94 -14.57 -6.04 -0.04
CA SER A 94 -13.70 -7.03 0.60
C SER A 94 -13.99 -7.17 2.08
N LYS A 95 -13.81 -8.39 2.59
CA LYS A 95 -13.69 -8.62 4.03
C LYS A 95 -12.25 -8.41 4.46
N PRO A 96 -12.01 -7.93 5.68
CA PRO A 96 -10.66 -7.88 6.26
C PRO A 96 -9.94 -9.22 6.14
N VAL A 97 -8.65 -9.16 5.93
CA VAL A 97 -7.74 -10.31 5.98
C VAL A 97 -6.57 -9.95 6.89
N ASP A 98 -5.91 -10.96 7.47
CA ASP A 98 -4.84 -10.75 8.43
C ASP A 98 -3.69 -9.94 7.84
N ALA A 99 -2.98 -9.20 8.68
CA ALA A 99 -1.74 -8.53 8.32
C ALA A 99 -0.70 -9.53 7.81
N LEU A 100 0.26 -9.02 7.07
CA LEU A 100 1.49 -9.73 6.71
C LEU A 100 2.53 -9.44 7.79
N ASP A 101 3.09 -10.47 8.40
CA ASP A 101 4.20 -10.34 9.33
C ASP A 101 5.53 -10.42 8.58
N PHE A 102 6.55 -9.74 9.11
CA PHE A 102 7.90 -9.84 8.60
C PHE A 102 8.43 -11.29 8.67
N ASP A 103 9.15 -11.69 7.61
CA ASP A 103 9.87 -12.96 7.56
C ASP A 103 11.28 -12.74 7.03
N GLU A 104 12.27 -13.11 7.83
CA GLU A 104 13.69 -12.92 7.52
C GLU A 104 14.11 -13.65 6.24
N SER A 105 13.62 -14.85 6.01
CA SER A 105 14.02 -15.63 4.84
C SER A 105 13.48 -15.05 3.53
N LEU A 106 12.25 -14.54 3.56
CA LEU A 106 11.65 -13.79 2.45
C LEU A 106 12.38 -12.45 2.24
N TYR A 107 12.73 -11.75 3.34
CA TYR A 107 13.50 -10.51 3.26
C TYR A 107 14.85 -10.71 2.58
N GLN A 108 15.61 -11.74 2.97
CA GLN A 108 16.90 -12.02 2.34
C GLN A 108 16.77 -12.37 0.85
N SER A 109 15.70 -13.07 0.49
CA SER A 109 15.38 -13.38 -0.91
C SER A 109 15.05 -12.10 -1.70
N ALA A 110 14.16 -11.25 -1.17
CA ALA A 110 13.78 -9.96 -1.76
C ALA A 110 15.00 -9.02 -1.89
N ARG A 111 15.80 -8.92 -0.82
CA ARG A 111 17.02 -8.09 -0.77
C ARG A 111 18.05 -8.49 -1.82
N CYS A 112 18.31 -9.79 -1.96
CA CYS A 112 19.19 -10.29 -3.01
C CYS A 112 18.72 -9.81 -4.38
N PHE A 113 17.43 -9.96 -4.67
CA PHE A 113 16.90 -9.66 -5.99
C PHE A 113 16.75 -8.16 -6.24
N ALA A 114 16.33 -7.36 -5.27
CA ALA A 114 16.32 -5.90 -5.39
C ALA A 114 17.72 -5.36 -5.72
N LYS A 115 18.75 -5.85 -5.02
CA LYS A 115 20.15 -5.51 -5.31
C LYS A 115 20.58 -5.96 -6.71
N GLU A 116 20.22 -7.17 -7.13
CA GLU A 116 20.56 -7.67 -8.47
C GLU A 116 19.94 -6.80 -9.55
N GLN A 117 18.63 -6.50 -9.46
CA GLN A 117 17.93 -5.64 -10.41
C GLN A 117 18.48 -4.24 -10.42
N GLY A 118 18.70 -3.65 -9.24
CA GLY A 118 19.21 -2.30 -9.09
C GLY A 118 20.54 -2.09 -9.79
N ILE A 119 21.53 -2.96 -9.54
CA ILE A 119 22.87 -2.89 -10.13
C ILE A 119 22.83 -3.12 -11.65
N LYS A 120 22.02 -4.11 -12.11
CA LYS A 120 21.94 -4.46 -13.53
C LYS A 120 21.02 -3.53 -14.34
N GLY A 121 20.14 -2.76 -13.68
CA GLY A 121 19.12 -1.96 -14.33
C GLY A 121 18.05 -2.80 -15.05
N THR A 122 17.80 -4.03 -14.58
CA THR A 122 16.83 -4.96 -15.14
C THR A 122 15.49 -4.86 -14.43
N VAL A 123 14.42 -5.29 -15.08
CA VAL A 123 13.04 -5.29 -14.55
C VAL A 123 12.40 -6.67 -14.68
N GLY A 124 11.30 -6.88 -13.96
CA GLY A 124 10.50 -8.11 -13.98
C GLY A 124 11.04 -9.15 -12.99
N HIS A 125 10.73 -10.43 -13.20
CA HIS A 125 10.87 -11.49 -12.20
C HIS A 125 12.03 -12.46 -12.50
N LYS A 126 12.88 -12.14 -13.49
CA LYS A 126 13.96 -13.04 -13.91
C LYS A 126 15.20 -12.89 -13.03
N ARG A 127 15.31 -13.74 -12.04
CA ARG A 127 16.48 -13.86 -11.16
C ARG A 127 17.63 -14.60 -11.88
N ARG A 128 18.88 -14.20 -11.64
CA ARG A 128 20.07 -14.85 -12.22
C ARG A 128 20.96 -15.47 -11.15
N ASN A 129 21.21 -14.70 -10.07
CA ASN A 129 22.13 -15.11 -9.01
C ASN A 129 21.42 -15.29 -7.66
N CYS A 130 20.15 -14.89 -7.56
CA CYS A 130 19.37 -14.98 -6.33
C CYS A 130 18.41 -16.16 -6.39
N THR A 131 18.51 -17.07 -5.43
CA THR A 131 17.59 -18.20 -5.31
C THR A 131 16.21 -17.68 -4.89
N PRO A 132 15.13 -18.02 -5.62
CA PRO A 132 13.78 -17.68 -5.21
C PRO A 132 13.41 -18.39 -3.91
N ASN A 133 12.80 -17.65 -2.98
CA ASN A 133 12.21 -18.20 -1.76
C ASN A 133 10.92 -17.44 -1.47
N TYR A 134 9.85 -17.75 -2.21
CA TYR A 134 8.56 -17.09 -2.06
C TYR A 134 7.43 -17.90 -2.69
N SER A 135 6.19 -17.60 -2.29
CA SER A 135 4.97 -18.09 -2.96
C SER A 135 4.50 -17.09 -4.03
N ALA A 136 4.78 -15.79 -3.84
CA ALA A 136 4.51 -14.73 -4.80
C ALA A 136 5.52 -13.60 -4.64
N GLU A 137 5.75 -12.86 -5.72
CA GLU A 137 6.69 -11.74 -5.77
C GLU A 137 6.02 -10.52 -6.39
N CYS A 138 6.29 -9.34 -5.82
CA CYS A 138 5.94 -8.04 -6.39
C CYS A 138 7.21 -7.22 -6.62
N CYS A 139 7.29 -6.54 -7.76
CA CYS A 139 8.39 -5.64 -8.10
C CYS A 139 7.85 -4.23 -8.35
N SER A 140 8.55 -3.21 -7.85
CA SER A 140 8.24 -1.78 -8.03
C SER A 140 9.48 -1.06 -8.56
N TYR A 141 9.27 -0.01 -9.34
CA TYR A 141 10.37 0.79 -9.91
C TYR A 141 10.00 2.26 -9.90
N GLY A 142 10.95 3.10 -9.44
CA GLY A 142 10.84 4.55 -9.49
C GLY A 142 10.07 5.18 -8.32
N MET A 143 9.56 4.38 -7.39
CA MET A 143 8.87 4.89 -6.19
C MET A 143 9.89 5.24 -5.11
N VAL A 144 9.72 6.38 -4.42
CA VAL A 144 10.69 6.94 -3.49
C VAL A 144 10.25 6.88 -2.03
N ASN A 145 8.99 6.55 -1.76
CA ASN A 145 8.43 6.38 -0.41
C ASN A 145 7.59 5.10 -0.31
N GLY A 146 7.26 4.70 0.92
CA GLY A 146 6.56 3.45 1.19
C GLY A 146 5.11 3.44 0.73
N GLU A 147 4.41 4.57 0.84
CA GLU A 147 3.04 4.73 0.35
C GLU A 147 2.97 4.48 -1.16
N ASP A 148 3.83 5.15 -1.94
CA ASP A 148 3.84 5.02 -3.39
C ASP A 148 4.16 3.60 -3.86
N ILE A 149 5.06 2.89 -3.14
CA ILE A 149 5.34 1.48 -3.40
C ILE A 149 4.08 0.63 -3.20
N ALA A 150 3.40 0.80 -2.07
CA ALA A 150 2.17 0.06 -1.76
C ALA A 150 1.05 0.40 -2.75
N MET A 151 0.84 1.69 -3.03
CA MET A 151 -0.18 2.15 -3.98
C MET A 151 0.08 1.66 -5.41
N GLN A 152 1.35 1.62 -5.86
CA GLN A 152 1.70 1.06 -7.15
C GLN A 152 1.25 -0.40 -7.28
N TRP A 153 1.50 -1.23 -6.25
CA TRP A 153 1.09 -2.63 -6.26
C TRP A 153 -0.42 -2.83 -6.07
N LEU A 154 -1.06 -2.03 -5.22
CA LEU A 154 -2.49 -2.16 -4.95
C LEU A 154 -3.34 -1.66 -6.13
N ILE A 155 -3.00 -0.50 -6.69
CA ILE A 155 -3.71 0.07 -7.85
C ILE A 155 -3.43 -0.77 -9.09
N ASP A 156 -2.16 -1.16 -9.27
CA ASP A 156 -1.67 -2.01 -10.35
C ASP A 156 -2.01 -1.43 -11.74
N ASP A 157 -1.80 -0.10 -11.89
CA ASP A 157 -2.22 0.65 -13.08
C ASP A 157 -1.55 0.10 -14.33
N ARG A 158 -2.36 -0.15 -15.37
CA ARG A 158 -1.94 -0.73 -16.67
C ARG A 158 -1.38 -2.15 -16.60
N VAL A 159 -1.53 -2.86 -15.48
CA VAL A 159 -1.22 -4.28 -15.35
C VAL A 159 -2.51 -5.08 -15.48
N GLN A 160 -2.76 -5.64 -16.68
CA GLN A 160 -4.05 -6.24 -17.03
C GLN A 160 -4.48 -7.39 -16.12
N ASN A 161 -3.55 -8.21 -15.65
CA ASN A 161 -3.81 -9.35 -14.78
C ASN A 161 -3.91 -9.00 -13.30
N LEU A 162 -3.66 -7.74 -12.91
CA LEU A 162 -3.67 -7.26 -11.52
C LEU A 162 -2.80 -8.11 -10.58
N GLY A 163 -1.65 -8.58 -11.08
CA GLY A 163 -0.85 -9.57 -10.38
C GLY A 163 -0.33 -9.10 -9.03
N HIS A 164 0.13 -7.85 -8.92
CA HIS A 164 0.62 -7.30 -7.67
C HIS A 164 -0.53 -7.10 -6.67
N ARG A 165 -1.68 -6.55 -7.10
CA ARG A 165 -2.89 -6.41 -6.27
C ARG A 165 -3.35 -7.74 -5.70
N ILE A 166 -3.46 -8.76 -6.58
CA ILE A 166 -3.88 -10.11 -6.18
C ILE A 166 -2.91 -10.66 -5.13
N ASN A 167 -1.61 -10.48 -5.31
CA ASN A 167 -0.60 -10.94 -4.36
C ASN A 167 -0.73 -10.21 -3.01
N CYS A 168 -0.77 -8.87 -3.00
CA CYS A 168 -0.86 -8.08 -1.78
C CYS A 168 -2.14 -8.38 -0.96
N LEU A 169 -3.27 -8.63 -1.63
CA LEU A 169 -4.56 -8.85 -0.97
C LEU A 169 -4.90 -10.35 -0.76
N ASN A 170 -4.00 -11.26 -1.12
CA ASN A 170 -4.23 -12.69 -1.00
C ASN A 170 -4.30 -13.13 0.47
N ARG A 171 -5.45 -13.67 0.87
CA ARG A 171 -5.69 -14.15 2.24
C ARG A 171 -4.82 -15.33 2.67
N SER A 172 -4.23 -16.05 1.72
CA SER A 172 -3.39 -17.21 2.00
C SER A 172 -1.96 -16.83 2.38
N TYR A 173 -1.54 -15.59 2.09
CA TYR A 173 -0.23 -15.09 2.47
C TYR A 173 -0.31 -14.43 3.85
N LYS A 174 0.66 -14.78 4.70
CA LYS A 174 0.78 -14.33 6.09
C LYS A 174 2.11 -13.66 6.37
N LYS A 175 3.08 -13.83 5.47
CA LYS A 175 4.46 -13.39 5.64
C LYS A 175 4.90 -12.53 4.46
N ILE A 176 5.77 -11.57 4.76
CA ILE A 176 6.38 -10.67 3.79
C ILE A 176 7.85 -10.42 4.13
N GLY A 177 8.67 -10.42 3.09
CA GLY A 177 9.99 -9.80 3.12
C GLY A 177 10.05 -8.75 2.03
N LEU A 178 10.29 -7.49 2.38
CA LEU A 178 10.34 -6.38 1.45
C LEU A 178 11.70 -5.72 1.52
N SER A 179 12.33 -5.48 0.37
CA SER A 179 13.59 -4.73 0.30
C SER A 179 13.63 -3.77 -0.86
N THR A 180 14.23 -2.61 -0.61
CA THR A 180 14.47 -1.55 -1.59
C THR A 180 15.95 -1.48 -1.98
N HIS A 181 16.24 -0.98 -3.17
CA HIS A 181 17.60 -0.73 -3.63
C HIS A 181 17.60 0.41 -4.65
N THR A 182 18.76 1.10 -4.78
CA THR A 182 18.97 2.02 -5.90
C THR A 182 18.90 1.27 -7.22
N HIS A 183 18.25 1.84 -8.23
CA HIS A 183 18.10 1.21 -9.54
C HIS A 183 18.70 2.06 -10.64
N LYS A 184 19.64 1.47 -11.40
CA LYS A 184 20.43 2.18 -12.42
C LYS A 184 19.61 2.97 -13.44
N LYS A 185 18.41 2.48 -13.79
CA LYS A 185 17.53 3.10 -14.79
C LYS A 185 16.40 3.94 -14.21
N TYR A 186 15.85 3.54 -13.06
CA TYR A 186 14.64 4.13 -12.48
C TYR A 186 14.89 4.87 -11.15
N GLY A 187 16.14 5.01 -10.71
CA GLY A 187 16.48 5.62 -9.44
C GLY A 187 16.30 4.66 -8.26
N THR A 188 15.14 4.04 -8.15
CA THR A 188 14.79 3.09 -7.08
C THR A 188 14.13 1.83 -7.64
N CYS A 189 14.21 0.73 -6.89
CA CYS A 189 13.36 -0.44 -7.04
C CYS A 189 13.02 -1.02 -5.67
N ALA A 190 11.87 -1.68 -5.58
CA ALA A 190 11.49 -2.48 -4.43
C ALA A 190 11.07 -3.88 -4.88
N VAL A 191 11.35 -4.87 -4.04
CA VAL A 191 10.90 -6.25 -4.22
C VAL A 191 10.21 -6.69 -2.93
N ALA A 192 9.01 -7.24 -3.03
CA ALA A 192 8.35 -7.93 -1.93
C ALA A 192 8.15 -9.39 -2.30
N ASP A 193 8.72 -10.28 -1.48
CA ASP A 193 8.50 -11.72 -1.52
C ASP A 193 7.45 -12.08 -0.46
N LEU A 194 6.42 -12.84 -0.86
CA LEU A 194 5.26 -13.18 -0.04
C LEU A 194 5.20 -14.68 0.22
N GLY A 195 4.83 -15.08 1.44
CA GLY A 195 4.76 -16.47 1.89
C GLY A 195 3.48 -16.78 2.69
N ARG A 196 3.26 -18.07 2.94
CA ARG A 196 2.16 -18.59 3.77
C ARG A 196 2.53 -18.66 5.23
#